data_9d12761df0aa1fc70ccbb65a2501dcc1
#
_entry.id   9d12761df0aa1fc70ccbb65a2501dcc1
#
_cell.length_a   1.000
_cell.length_b   1.000
_cell.length_c   1.000
_cell.angle_alpha   90.00
_cell.angle_beta   90.00
_cell.angle_gamma   90.00
#
_symmetry.space_group_name_H-M   'P 1'
#
loop_
_entity.id
_entity.type
_entity.pdbx_description
1 polymer ?
#
loop_
_entity_poly.entity_id
_entity_poly.type
_entity_poly.pdbx_seq_one_letter_code
_entity_poly.pdbx_strand_id
1 'polypeptide(L)'
;AGITINENADPDVVTDMLFALDKTLPDRLEFRHFEGNTTAHLKASYVGSSATVIVKNGKPLLGRWQGIYFCEFDGPRIRTYFIKTLSS
;
A
#
# COMPACT_ATOMS: atom_id res chain seq x y z
N ALA A 1 -1.81 6.63 3.04
CA ALA A 1 -2.08 5.22 2.79
C ALA A 1 -1.88 4.87 1.32
N GLY A 2 -1.58 3.62 1.04
CA GLY A 2 -1.39 3.13 -0.32
C GLY A 2 -2.17 1.84 -0.57
N ILE A 3 -2.30 1.48 -1.84
CA ILE A 3 -2.94 0.23 -2.24
C ILE A 3 -2.01 -0.47 -3.21
N THR A 4 -1.75 -1.76 -3.00
CA THR A 4 -0.90 -2.55 -3.88
C THR A 4 -1.36 -4.00 -3.93
N ILE A 5 -0.88 -4.71 -4.93
CA ILE A 5 -1.09 -6.15 -5.08
C ILE A 5 0.27 -6.82 -4.95
N ASN A 6 0.37 -7.76 -4.05
CA ASN A 6 1.62 -8.47 -3.81
C ASN A 6 1.35 -9.83 -3.19
N GLU A 7 2.42 -10.60 -3.00
CA GLU A 7 2.33 -11.89 -2.33
C GLU A 7 1.74 -11.77 -0.94
N ASN A 8 0.84 -12.67 -0.60
CA ASN A 8 0.12 -12.70 0.67
C ASN A 8 0.19 -14.09 1.33
N ALA A 9 1.20 -14.88 1.01
CA ALA A 9 1.40 -16.20 1.59
C ALA A 9 2.45 -16.19 2.68
N ASP A 10 3.56 -15.45 2.46
CA ASP A 10 4.68 -15.40 3.39
C ASP A 10 4.69 -14.03 4.09
N PRO A 11 4.44 -13.98 5.41
CA PRO A 11 4.48 -12.72 6.16
C PRO A 11 5.83 -12.03 6.15
N ASP A 12 6.91 -12.76 5.87
CA ASP A 12 8.25 -12.17 5.79
C ASP A 12 8.37 -11.20 4.61
N VAL A 13 7.60 -11.40 3.55
CA VAL A 13 7.58 -10.46 2.42
C VAL A 13 7.10 -9.08 2.89
N VAL A 14 6.04 -9.02 3.69
CA VAL A 14 5.54 -7.75 4.25
C VAL A 14 6.59 -7.12 5.15
N THR A 15 7.19 -7.90 6.03
CA THR A 15 8.25 -7.44 6.94
C THR A 15 9.42 -6.86 6.16
N ASP A 16 9.88 -7.54 5.12
CA ASP A 16 11.00 -7.10 4.30
C ASP A 16 10.67 -5.84 3.51
N MET A 17 9.45 -5.75 2.98
CA MET A 17 8.99 -4.56 2.27
C MET A 17 8.95 -3.33 3.18
N LEU A 18 8.42 -3.48 4.39
CA LEU A 18 8.39 -2.37 5.36
C LEU A 18 9.81 -1.95 5.75
N PHE A 19 10.68 -2.91 5.97
CA PHE A 19 12.10 -2.63 6.25
C PHE A 19 12.75 -1.86 5.10
N ALA A 20 12.55 -2.31 3.87
CA ALA A 20 13.13 -1.67 2.69
C ALA A 20 12.59 -0.26 2.48
N LEU A 21 11.30 -0.05 2.69
CA LEU A 21 10.69 1.28 2.60
C LEU A 21 11.28 2.23 3.66
N ASP A 22 11.47 1.75 4.89
CA ASP A 22 12.06 2.56 5.96
C ASP A 22 13.51 2.95 5.64
N LYS A 23 14.26 2.06 5.02
CA LYS A 23 15.65 2.33 4.63
C LYS A 23 15.76 3.23 3.40
N THR A 24 14.83 3.09 2.47
CA THR A 24 14.82 3.85 1.22
C THR A 24 14.25 5.25 1.42
N LEU A 25 13.24 5.39 2.26
CA LEU A 25 12.51 6.63 2.52
C LEU A 25 12.53 6.97 4.01
N PRO A 26 13.73 7.19 4.59
CA PRO A 26 13.84 7.47 6.03
C PRO A 26 13.34 8.88 6.36
N ASP A 27 12.97 9.08 7.62
CA ASP A 27 12.73 10.43 8.13
C ASP A 27 14.01 11.27 8.10
N ARG A 28 13.88 12.56 7.83
CA ARG A 28 15.02 13.46 7.70
C ARG A 28 14.73 14.80 8.36
N LEU A 29 15.77 15.36 8.97
CA LEU A 29 15.66 16.67 9.64
C LEU A 29 15.34 17.80 8.67
N GLU A 30 15.68 17.66 7.40
CA GLU A 30 15.43 18.66 6.36
C GLU A 30 13.97 18.75 5.94
N PHE A 31 13.14 17.79 6.29
CA PHE A 31 11.71 17.80 5.96
C PHE A 31 11.02 18.95 6.72
N ARG A 32 10.17 19.68 5.99
CA ARG A 32 9.54 20.90 6.49
C ARG A 32 8.10 20.73 6.96
N HIS A 33 7.49 19.59 6.66
CA HIS A 33 6.09 19.35 7.03
C HIS A 33 5.96 19.32 8.55
N PHE A 34 5.15 20.22 9.12
CA PHE A 34 5.12 20.43 10.57
C PHE A 34 4.54 19.21 11.33
N GLU A 35 3.69 18.41 10.71
CA GLU A 35 3.16 17.21 11.35
C GLU A 35 4.22 16.11 11.56
N GLY A 36 5.36 16.22 10.89
CA GLY A 36 6.46 15.28 11.06
C GLY A 36 6.25 13.93 10.42
N ASN A 37 5.29 13.81 9.50
CA ASN A 37 4.95 12.54 8.84
C ASN A 37 5.24 12.54 7.34
N THR A 38 6.25 13.29 6.90
CA THR A 38 6.61 13.37 5.48
C THR A 38 6.93 12.00 4.89
N THR A 39 7.61 11.13 5.64
CA THR A 39 7.96 9.80 5.14
C THR A 39 6.71 8.95 4.83
N ALA A 40 5.62 9.14 5.58
CA ALA A 40 4.36 8.47 5.28
C ALA A 40 3.77 8.95 3.94
N HIS A 41 3.85 10.24 3.65
CA HIS A 41 3.44 10.80 2.36
C HIS A 41 4.28 10.25 1.22
N LEU A 42 5.59 10.14 1.42
CA LEU A 42 6.50 9.60 0.41
C LEU A 42 6.18 8.12 0.13
N LYS A 43 6.03 7.32 1.17
CA LYS A 43 5.70 5.89 1.03
C LYS A 43 4.37 5.70 0.30
N ALA A 44 3.35 6.47 0.66
CA ALA A 44 2.06 6.42 -0.01
C ALA A 44 2.18 6.76 -1.49
N SER A 45 2.98 7.77 -1.84
CA SER A 45 3.20 8.16 -3.23
C SER A 45 3.94 7.09 -4.03
N TYR A 46 4.93 6.45 -3.42
CA TYR A 46 5.68 5.36 -4.06
C TYR A 46 4.82 4.13 -4.30
N VAL A 47 4.02 3.74 -3.32
CA VAL A 47 3.14 2.57 -3.44
C VAL A 47 1.97 2.84 -4.39
N GLY A 48 1.45 4.07 -4.37
CA GLY A 48 0.27 4.44 -5.14
C GLY A 48 -1.01 4.28 -4.34
N SER A 49 -2.08 4.90 -4.82
CA SER A 49 -3.35 4.98 -4.09
C SER A 49 -4.47 4.16 -4.71
N SER A 50 -4.19 3.41 -5.77
CA SER A 50 -5.21 2.59 -6.44
C SER A 50 -4.59 1.36 -7.07
N ALA A 51 -5.44 0.35 -7.30
CA ALA A 51 -5.08 -0.83 -8.06
C ALA A 51 -6.27 -1.24 -8.92
N THR A 52 -5.97 -1.77 -10.10
CA THR A 52 -6.98 -2.30 -11.03
C THR A 52 -6.85 -3.82 -11.07
N VAL A 53 -7.98 -4.49 -10.95
CA VAL A 53 -8.04 -5.95 -10.93
C VAL A 53 -9.10 -6.41 -11.91
N ILE A 54 -8.77 -7.42 -12.70
CA ILE A 54 -9.75 -8.10 -13.56
C ILE A 54 -10.61 -8.98 -12.68
N VAL A 55 -11.93 -8.93 -12.89
CA VAL A 55 -12.87 -9.81 -12.19
C VAL A 55 -13.31 -10.90 -13.17
N LYS A 56 -13.20 -12.14 -12.75
CA LYS A 56 -13.62 -13.30 -13.52
C LYS A 56 -14.43 -14.24 -12.64
N ASN A 57 -15.64 -14.61 -13.11
CA ASN A 57 -16.54 -15.48 -12.37
C ASN A 57 -16.84 -14.98 -10.96
N GLY A 58 -17.04 -13.65 -10.81
CA GLY A 58 -17.36 -13.02 -9.54
C GLY A 58 -16.20 -12.89 -8.57
N LYS A 59 -14.96 -13.15 -9.00
CA LYS A 59 -13.78 -13.11 -8.14
C LYS A 59 -12.67 -12.31 -8.77
N PRO A 60 -11.84 -11.62 -7.96
CA PRO A 60 -10.61 -11.01 -8.47
C PRO A 60 -9.70 -12.04 -9.12
N LEU A 61 -9.21 -11.72 -10.32
CA LEU A 61 -8.25 -12.57 -11.01
C LEU A 61 -6.85 -12.21 -10.56
N LEU A 62 -6.38 -12.89 -9.52
CA LEU A 62 -5.08 -12.70 -8.94
C LEU A 62 -4.21 -13.95 -9.12
N GLY A 63 -2.90 -13.78 -9.02
CA GLY A 63 -2.00 -14.91 -8.90
C GLY A 63 -2.31 -15.72 -7.63
N ARG A 64 -1.86 -16.97 -7.61
CA ARG A 64 -2.19 -17.94 -6.55
C ARG A 64 -1.91 -17.41 -5.14
N TRP A 65 -0.82 -16.65 -4.99
CA TRP A 65 -0.37 -16.15 -3.68
C TRP A 65 -0.59 -14.66 -3.49
N GLN A 66 -1.22 -13.98 -4.46
CA GLN A 66 -1.42 -12.54 -4.40
C GLN A 66 -2.63 -12.16 -3.57
N GLY A 67 -2.53 -10.99 -2.95
CA GLY A 67 -3.63 -10.32 -2.27
C GLY A 67 -3.59 -8.83 -2.53
N ILE A 68 -4.69 -8.16 -2.25
CA ILE A 68 -4.78 -6.70 -2.31
C ILE A 68 -4.45 -6.17 -0.92
N TYR A 69 -3.47 -5.27 -0.85
CA TYR A 69 -3.03 -4.68 0.40
C TYR A 69 -3.48 -3.23 0.53
N PHE A 70 -4.00 -2.90 1.69
CA PHE A 70 -4.17 -1.52 2.12
C PHE A 70 -3.01 -1.20 3.06
N CYS A 71 -2.15 -0.25 2.66
CA CYS A 71 -0.91 0.06 3.36
C CYS A 71 -1.10 1.34 4.18
N GLU A 72 -1.05 1.21 5.51
CA GLU A 72 -1.10 2.33 6.42
C GLU A 72 0.31 2.70 6.85
N PHE A 73 0.74 3.93 6.53
CA PHE A 73 2.09 4.41 6.83
C PHE A 73 2.15 5.45 7.94
N ASP A 74 1.00 5.85 8.49
CA ASP A 74 0.91 6.88 9.52
C ASP A 74 -0.22 6.55 10.50
N GLY A 75 -0.30 5.29 10.88
CA GLY A 75 -1.34 4.78 11.76
C GLY A 75 -0.97 4.75 13.23
N PRO A 76 -1.92 4.30 14.06
CA PRO A 76 -3.24 3.84 13.63
C PRO A 76 -4.20 4.99 13.30
N ARG A 77 -4.97 4.85 12.22
CA ARG A 77 -6.00 5.81 11.81
C ARG A 77 -7.16 5.08 11.16
N ILE A 78 -8.35 5.69 11.23
CA ILE A 78 -9.51 5.25 10.46
C ILE A 78 -9.36 5.79 9.05
N ARG A 79 -9.45 4.90 8.07
CA ARG A 79 -9.34 5.24 6.65
C ARG A 79 -10.57 4.75 5.89
N THR A 80 -10.76 5.33 4.71
CA THR A 80 -11.82 4.91 3.79
C THR A 80 -11.19 4.49 2.47
N TYR A 81 -11.69 3.41 1.88
CA TYR A 81 -11.34 3.03 0.51
C TYR A 81 -12.63 2.82 -0.29
N PHE A 82 -12.52 2.96 -1.59
CA PHE A 82 -13.64 2.84 -2.50
C PHE A 82 -13.38 1.72 -3.50
N ILE A 83 -14.43 1.00 -3.82
CA ILE A 83 -14.41 -0.03 -4.86
C ILE A 83 -15.44 0.36 -5.91
N LYS A 84 -15.01 0.35 -7.18
CA LYS A 84 -15.91 0.55 -8.30
C LYS A 84 -15.71 -0.57 -9.30
N THR A 85 -16.80 -1.17 -9.74
CA THR A 85 -16.77 -2.19 -10.79
C THR A 85 -17.20 -1.57 -12.10
N LEU A 86 -16.57 -2.04 -13.18
CA LEU A 86 -16.93 -1.65 -14.54
C LEU A 86 -17.37 -2.90 -15.28
N SER A 87 -18.50 -2.79 -15.98
CA SER A 87 -18.98 -3.86 -16.85
C SER A 87 -18.34 -3.74 -18.22
N SER A 88 -18.00 -4.86 -18.81
CA SER A 88 -17.44 -4.92 -20.15
C SER A 88 -18.55 -5.01 -21.20
#